data_5138fa44c7ea4fb2ae25ac1fa6146711
#
_entry.id   5138fa44c7ea4fb2ae25ac1fa6146711
#
_cell.length_a   1.000
_cell.length_b   1.000
_cell.length_c   1.000
_cell.angle_alpha   90.00
_cell.angle_beta   90.00
_cell.angle_gamma   90.00
#
_symmetry.space_group_name_H-M   'P 1'
#
loop_
_entity.id
_entity.type
_entity.pdbx_description
1 polymer ?
#
loop_
_entity_poly.entity_id
_entity_poly.type
_entity_poly.pdbx_seq_one_letter_code
_entity_poly.pdbx_strand_id
1 'polypeptide(L)'
;MGKFKPIIIMKRILLAICMMAMSALSYGQSNRVSFTFAWLSDVHLNSFAYAEDDLRQSIEDINANPAVDFTILSGDVTEFGDTKEFLLLQEILKNFRKPYLLLPGNHDVNWSENGCTMFNKIFQASHFCYDWQGVRFIGCGAGPSLRMGPPHIPREEILWLDSIVRATPKELPVIFVNHFPLNRDLSNWYEVTDILKTRNVLVTLAGHLHTNRAYDAEGIPAVIGRSSLRREDPIGGYNLVTVNEDSITFCERIIQTETRPAWNVVRLNATAIASSNIPGEKKDTVYYRPDFSINSTYPAVREVWKQKDVTDVASQGSIDGELYIYTNTAGMVHALNARNGETVWTYATGNKIFSAPFITSQLVVVTSCDGFIHALDKKQGSARWKFNTDYPIVACPTVANGNVYTCLLYTSPSPRDRSL
;
A
#
# COMPACT_ATOMS: atom_id res chain seq x y z
N MET A 1 -11.85 -41.30 -3.64
CA MET A 1 -10.90 -41.12 -4.74
C MET A 1 -11.51 -40.19 -5.79
N GLY A 2 -11.28 -38.90 -5.69
CA GLY A 2 -11.79 -37.87 -6.58
C GLY A 2 -10.64 -37.31 -7.44
N LYS A 3 -10.72 -37.51 -8.75
CA LYS A 3 -9.71 -37.06 -9.72
C LYS A 3 -9.79 -35.53 -9.87
N PHE A 4 -8.80 -34.79 -9.42
CA PHE A 4 -8.61 -33.38 -9.71
C PHE A 4 -8.27 -33.21 -11.20
N LYS A 5 -9.02 -32.35 -11.91
CA LYS A 5 -8.84 -32.09 -13.35
C LYS A 5 -7.67 -31.12 -13.58
N PRO A 6 -6.61 -31.51 -14.31
CA PRO A 6 -5.45 -30.64 -14.58
C PRO A 6 -5.69 -29.53 -15.63
N ILE A 7 -6.90 -29.39 -16.15
CA ILE A 7 -7.21 -28.51 -17.32
C ILE A 7 -7.23 -27.02 -16.97
N ILE A 8 -7.50 -26.63 -15.72
CA ILE A 8 -7.61 -25.21 -15.33
C ILE A 8 -6.24 -24.56 -15.11
N ILE A 9 -5.26 -25.33 -14.64
CA ILE A 9 -3.88 -24.83 -14.43
C ILE A 9 -3.17 -24.58 -15.77
N MET A 10 -3.37 -25.44 -16.75
CA MET A 10 -2.78 -25.28 -18.10
C MET A 10 -3.30 -24.04 -18.85
N LYS A 11 -4.58 -23.67 -18.71
CA LYS A 11 -5.13 -22.47 -19.35
C LYS A 11 -4.58 -21.17 -18.73
N ARG A 12 -4.27 -21.14 -17.44
CA ARG A 12 -3.69 -19.96 -16.78
C ARG A 12 -2.20 -19.79 -17.11
N ILE A 13 -1.45 -20.88 -17.27
CA ILE A 13 -0.04 -20.85 -17.70
C ILE A 13 0.06 -20.44 -19.19
N LEU A 14 -0.86 -20.89 -20.05
CA LEU A 14 -0.88 -20.48 -21.45
C LEU A 14 -1.21 -18.99 -21.62
N LEU A 15 -2.09 -18.42 -20.79
CA LEU A 15 -2.42 -16.99 -20.81
C LEU A 15 -1.24 -16.13 -20.37
N ALA A 16 -0.49 -16.56 -19.34
CA ALA A 16 0.72 -15.87 -18.88
C ALA A 16 1.87 -15.94 -19.92
N ILE A 17 2.03 -17.07 -20.61
CA ILE A 17 3.03 -17.25 -21.67
C ILE A 17 2.66 -16.46 -22.94
N CYS A 18 1.37 -16.36 -23.29
CA CYS A 18 0.92 -15.50 -24.39
C CYS A 18 1.09 -14.01 -24.11
N MET A 19 0.92 -13.55 -22.87
CA MET A 19 1.21 -12.15 -22.50
C MET A 19 2.71 -11.84 -22.50
N MET A 20 3.58 -12.78 -22.12
CA MET A 20 5.05 -12.61 -22.25
C MET A 20 5.55 -12.69 -23.68
N ALA A 21 4.91 -13.47 -24.56
CA ALA A 21 5.33 -13.59 -25.97
C ALA A 21 4.89 -12.39 -26.82
N MET A 22 3.82 -11.67 -26.47
CA MET A 22 3.43 -10.44 -27.17
C MET A 22 4.29 -9.25 -26.83
N SER A 23 4.99 -9.24 -25.69
CA SER A 23 5.93 -8.18 -25.32
C SER A 23 7.30 -8.27 -26.01
N ALA A 24 7.64 -9.42 -26.59
CA ALA A 24 8.95 -9.64 -27.23
C ALA A 24 8.99 -9.26 -28.74
N LEU A 25 7.84 -8.96 -29.36
CA LEU A 25 7.75 -8.70 -30.81
C LEU A 25 7.65 -7.22 -31.19
N SER A 26 7.75 -6.27 -30.24
CA SER A 26 7.62 -4.82 -30.50
C SER A 26 8.93 -4.04 -30.45
N TYR A 27 10.09 -4.66 -30.41
CA TYR A 27 11.38 -3.96 -30.43
C TYR A 27 11.84 -3.69 -31.87
N GLY A 28 11.15 -2.78 -32.57
CA GLY A 28 11.57 -2.50 -33.94
C GLY A 28 10.85 -1.38 -34.69
N GLN A 29 10.07 -0.55 -34.01
CA GLN A 29 9.62 0.73 -34.59
C GLN A 29 9.84 1.82 -33.54
N SER A 30 10.43 2.93 -33.94
CA SER A 30 10.48 4.17 -33.15
C SER A 30 9.04 4.71 -33.03
N ASN A 31 8.21 4.04 -32.26
CA ASN A 31 6.90 4.56 -31.88
C ASN A 31 7.17 5.64 -30.84
N ARG A 32 6.87 6.90 -31.23
CA ARG A 32 6.86 8.01 -30.31
C ARG A 32 6.01 7.63 -29.10
N VAL A 33 6.61 7.66 -27.91
CA VAL A 33 5.87 7.43 -26.68
C VAL A 33 4.85 8.54 -26.55
N SER A 34 3.58 8.22 -26.69
CA SER A 34 2.48 9.17 -26.47
C SER A 34 1.24 8.38 -26.07
N PHE A 35 0.85 8.52 -24.81
CA PHE A 35 -0.36 7.89 -24.26
C PHE A 35 -0.93 8.75 -23.16
N THR A 36 -2.19 8.54 -22.81
CA THR A 36 -2.90 9.26 -21.76
C THR A 36 -3.57 8.27 -20.81
N PHE A 37 -3.42 8.49 -19.52
CA PHE A 37 -4.18 7.75 -18.54
C PHE A 37 -5.02 8.69 -17.66
N ALA A 38 -6.14 8.16 -17.15
CA ALA A 38 -6.92 8.84 -16.12
C ALA A 38 -6.33 8.51 -14.75
N TRP A 39 -6.19 9.52 -13.91
CA TRP A 39 -5.67 9.36 -12.56
C TRP A 39 -6.66 9.89 -11.55
N LEU A 40 -7.29 8.95 -10.84
CA LEU A 40 -8.20 9.17 -9.72
C LEU A 40 -7.47 8.93 -8.41
N SER A 41 -7.81 9.71 -7.39
CA SER A 41 -7.34 9.54 -6.02
C SER A 41 -8.41 10.02 -5.06
N ASP A 42 -8.38 9.53 -3.83
CA ASP A 42 -9.21 10.04 -2.76
C ASP A 42 -10.70 10.10 -3.19
N VAL A 43 -11.21 8.95 -3.61
CA VAL A 43 -12.60 8.76 -4.04
C VAL A 43 -13.53 8.80 -2.84
N HIS A 44 -13.11 8.24 -1.70
CA HIS A 44 -13.84 8.20 -0.44
C HIS A 44 -15.28 7.72 -0.64
N LEU A 45 -15.46 6.57 -1.26
CA LEU A 45 -16.77 5.96 -1.44
C LEU A 45 -17.49 5.87 -0.09
N ASN A 46 -18.72 6.37 -0.01
CA ASN A 46 -19.56 6.54 1.17
C ASN A 46 -19.25 7.73 2.11
N SER A 47 -18.22 8.55 1.87
CA SER A 47 -18.02 9.77 2.66
C SER A 47 -19.15 10.78 2.46
N PHE A 48 -19.65 10.87 1.22
CA PHE A 48 -20.75 11.73 0.82
C PHE A 48 -21.74 10.97 -0.07
N ALA A 49 -23.01 11.35 -0.01
CA ALA A 49 -24.05 10.71 -0.82
C ALA A 49 -23.79 10.75 -2.33
N TYR A 50 -23.01 11.73 -2.82
CA TYR A 50 -22.66 11.86 -4.23
C TYR A 50 -21.40 11.09 -4.65
N ALA A 51 -20.59 10.58 -3.71
CA ALA A 51 -19.30 9.98 -4.04
C ALA A 51 -19.44 8.74 -4.94
N GLU A 52 -20.47 7.92 -4.71
CA GLU A 52 -20.77 6.78 -5.58
C GLU A 52 -21.19 7.22 -6.99
N ASP A 53 -22.08 8.20 -7.09
CA ASP A 53 -22.56 8.70 -8.37
C ASP A 53 -21.41 9.32 -9.18
N ASP A 54 -20.57 10.13 -8.54
CA ASP A 54 -19.42 10.76 -9.18
C ASP A 54 -18.38 9.73 -9.63
N LEU A 55 -18.16 8.65 -8.88
CA LEU A 55 -17.29 7.55 -9.33
C LEU A 55 -17.87 6.82 -10.55
N ARG A 56 -19.17 6.51 -10.55
CA ARG A 56 -19.85 5.89 -11.70
C ARG A 56 -19.76 6.77 -12.94
N GLN A 57 -20.04 8.06 -12.79
CA GLN A 57 -19.94 9.02 -13.88
C GLN A 57 -18.49 9.23 -14.37
N SER A 58 -17.49 9.19 -13.47
CA SER A 58 -16.07 9.19 -13.84
C SER A 58 -15.73 7.99 -14.74
N ILE A 59 -16.20 6.81 -14.41
CA ILE A 59 -15.97 5.60 -15.21
C ILE A 59 -16.64 5.72 -16.59
N GLU A 60 -17.85 6.26 -16.66
CA GLU A 60 -18.53 6.51 -17.92
C GLU A 60 -17.79 7.52 -18.80
N ASP A 61 -17.33 8.64 -18.21
CA ASP A 61 -16.54 9.68 -18.88
C ASP A 61 -15.22 9.12 -19.41
N ILE A 62 -14.52 8.34 -18.61
CA ILE A 62 -13.27 7.66 -18.98
C ILE A 62 -13.49 6.65 -20.11
N ASN A 63 -14.55 5.85 -20.03
CA ASN A 63 -14.90 4.87 -21.05
C ASN A 63 -15.27 5.54 -22.40
N ALA A 64 -15.89 6.71 -22.34
CA ALA A 64 -16.29 7.49 -23.51
C ALA A 64 -15.12 8.26 -24.13
N ASN A 65 -14.04 8.51 -23.39
CA ASN A 65 -12.90 9.28 -23.89
C ASN A 65 -11.91 8.38 -24.64
N PRO A 66 -11.80 8.46 -25.97
CA PRO A 66 -10.93 7.58 -26.76
C PRO A 66 -9.44 7.85 -26.52
N ALA A 67 -9.07 9.03 -25.98
CA ALA A 67 -7.69 9.37 -25.70
C ALA A 67 -7.14 8.68 -24.44
N VAL A 68 -8.00 8.17 -23.56
CA VAL A 68 -7.55 7.47 -22.33
C VAL A 68 -7.27 6.01 -22.64
N ASP A 69 -6.07 5.54 -22.32
CA ASP A 69 -5.62 4.17 -22.52
C ASP A 69 -5.98 3.27 -21.33
N PHE A 70 -5.74 3.76 -20.11
CA PHE A 70 -6.01 3.03 -18.86
C PHE A 70 -6.27 4.01 -17.70
N THR A 71 -6.53 3.49 -16.51
CA THR A 71 -6.82 4.28 -15.33
C THR A 71 -5.94 3.87 -14.15
N ILE A 72 -5.53 4.82 -13.31
CA ILE A 72 -4.90 4.59 -12.01
C ILE A 72 -5.81 5.14 -10.92
N LEU A 73 -6.09 4.32 -9.90
CA LEU A 73 -6.71 4.74 -8.64
C LEU A 73 -5.66 4.63 -7.54
N SER A 74 -5.19 5.77 -7.03
CA SER A 74 -4.02 5.85 -6.16
C SER A 74 -4.34 5.90 -4.66
N GLY A 75 -5.41 5.23 -4.23
CA GLY A 75 -5.77 5.05 -2.83
C GLY A 75 -6.90 5.94 -2.33
N ASP A 76 -7.30 5.69 -1.09
CA ASP A 76 -8.50 6.23 -0.43
C ASP A 76 -9.73 6.09 -1.32
N VAL A 77 -9.91 4.86 -1.82
CA VAL A 77 -11.03 4.52 -2.71
C VAL A 77 -12.32 4.28 -1.93
N THR A 78 -12.22 3.91 -0.65
CA THR A 78 -13.33 3.80 0.31
C THR A 78 -13.14 4.78 1.46
N GLU A 79 -14.20 5.01 2.26
CA GLU A 79 -14.10 5.91 3.43
C GLU A 79 -13.60 5.17 4.68
N PHE A 80 -14.07 3.94 4.91
CA PHE A 80 -13.76 3.20 6.14
C PHE A 80 -13.05 1.87 5.90
N GLY A 81 -12.90 1.43 4.66
CA GLY A 81 -12.29 0.15 4.33
C GLY A 81 -13.09 -1.04 4.88
N ASP A 82 -14.40 -0.92 4.99
CA ASP A 82 -15.25 -2.00 5.43
C ASP A 82 -15.59 -2.96 4.28
N THR A 83 -16.08 -4.14 4.64
CA THR A 83 -16.38 -5.18 3.64
C THR A 83 -17.44 -4.75 2.64
N LYS A 84 -18.45 -3.98 3.07
CA LYS A 84 -19.56 -3.54 2.20
C LYS A 84 -19.07 -2.51 1.19
N GLU A 85 -18.24 -1.57 1.63
CA GLU A 85 -17.64 -0.57 0.75
C GLU A 85 -16.75 -1.22 -0.31
N PHE A 86 -15.90 -2.18 0.07
CA PHE A 86 -15.07 -2.89 -0.90
C PHE A 86 -15.88 -3.75 -1.88
N LEU A 87 -16.97 -4.38 -1.44
CA LEU A 87 -17.84 -5.13 -2.34
C LEU A 87 -18.58 -4.20 -3.31
N LEU A 88 -19.06 -3.05 -2.83
CA LEU A 88 -19.66 -2.02 -3.67
C LEU A 88 -18.63 -1.47 -4.67
N LEU A 89 -17.43 -1.13 -4.21
CA LEU A 89 -16.34 -0.69 -5.08
C LEU A 89 -16.03 -1.73 -6.15
N GLN A 90 -15.88 -3.00 -5.78
CA GLN A 90 -15.63 -4.10 -6.73
C GLN A 90 -16.74 -4.18 -7.80
N GLU A 91 -18.00 -3.98 -7.41
CA GLU A 91 -19.11 -3.97 -8.35
C GLU A 91 -19.06 -2.77 -9.31
N ILE A 92 -18.73 -1.60 -8.79
CA ILE A 92 -18.62 -0.38 -9.60
C ILE A 92 -17.45 -0.51 -10.60
N LEU A 93 -16.29 -1.01 -10.17
CA LEU A 93 -15.09 -1.15 -10.99
C LEU A 93 -15.27 -2.13 -12.18
N LYS A 94 -16.25 -3.04 -12.13
CA LYS A 94 -16.59 -3.92 -13.28
C LYS A 94 -17.06 -3.14 -14.51
N ASN A 95 -17.49 -1.90 -14.34
CA ASN A 95 -17.95 -1.04 -15.43
C ASN A 95 -16.79 -0.41 -16.24
N PHE A 96 -15.56 -0.50 -15.78
CA PHE A 96 -14.40 -0.12 -16.61
C PHE A 96 -14.31 -1.01 -17.84
N ARG A 97 -14.23 -0.37 -19.02
CA ARG A 97 -13.97 -1.03 -20.31
C ARG A 97 -12.50 -1.02 -20.69
N LYS A 98 -11.69 -0.25 -19.98
CA LYS A 98 -10.25 -0.10 -20.14
C LYS A 98 -9.55 -0.68 -18.91
N PRO A 99 -8.27 -1.07 -19.03
CA PRO A 99 -7.51 -1.53 -17.88
C PRO A 99 -7.51 -0.48 -16.75
N TYR A 100 -7.52 -0.93 -15.51
CA TYR A 100 -7.29 -0.07 -14.36
C TYR A 100 -6.29 -0.70 -13.39
N LEU A 101 -5.56 0.16 -12.69
CA LEU A 101 -4.61 -0.16 -11.64
C LEU A 101 -5.13 0.44 -10.34
N LEU A 102 -5.03 -0.30 -9.25
CA LEU A 102 -5.63 0.09 -7.97
C LEU A 102 -4.63 -0.09 -6.84
N LEU A 103 -4.53 0.93 -5.97
CA LEU A 103 -3.80 0.87 -4.71
C LEU A 103 -4.73 1.21 -3.54
N PRO A 104 -4.43 0.71 -2.33
CA PRO A 104 -5.06 1.19 -1.12
C PRO A 104 -4.41 2.50 -0.63
N GLY A 105 -5.22 3.35 0.01
CA GLY A 105 -4.77 4.45 0.85
C GLY A 105 -4.99 4.17 2.34
N ASN A 106 -4.88 5.20 3.18
CA ASN A 106 -5.06 5.02 4.63
C ASN A 106 -6.52 4.75 5.01
N HIS A 107 -7.49 5.33 4.34
CA HIS A 107 -8.90 5.06 4.59
C HIS A 107 -9.26 3.60 4.27
N ASP A 108 -8.63 3.00 3.28
CA ASP A 108 -8.87 1.62 2.90
C ASP A 108 -8.33 0.59 3.90
N VAL A 109 -7.37 0.97 4.74
CA VAL A 109 -6.69 0.05 5.67
C VAL A 109 -6.80 0.46 7.13
N ASN A 110 -6.69 1.75 7.45
CA ASN A 110 -6.60 2.27 8.83
C ASN A 110 -7.84 1.99 9.66
N TRP A 111 -9.02 2.11 9.05
CA TRP A 111 -10.31 1.96 9.69
C TRP A 111 -10.93 0.58 9.48
N SER A 112 -10.26 -0.27 8.71
CA SER A 112 -10.74 -1.58 8.32
C SER A 112 -11.20 -2.42 9.52
N GLU A 113 -12.42 -2.94 9.43
CA GLU A 113 -13.04 -3.79 10.46
C GLU A 113 -12.33 -5.13 10.67
N ASN A 114 -11.45 -5.52 9.76
CA ASN A 114 -10.81 -6.84 9.73
C ASN A 114 -9.28 -6.77 9.87
N GLY A 115 -8.77 -5.72 10.49
CA GLY A 115 -7.32 -5.58 10.73
C GLY A 115 -6.51 -5.40 9.46
N CYS A 116 -6.95 -4.55 8.54
CA CYS A 116 -6.24 -4.18 7.33
C CYS A 116 -6.00 -5.36 6.34
N THR A 117 -6.91 -6.33 6.30
CA THR A 117 -6.72 -7.53 5.47
C THR A 117 -7.67 -7.65 4.29
N MET A 118 -8.79 -6.91 4.32
CA MET A 118 -9.88 -7.10 3.35
C MET A 118 -9.52 -6.58 1.96
N PHE A 119 -8.77 -5.49 1.86
CA PHE A 119 -8.35 -4.98 0.55
C PHE A 119 -7.64 -6.07 -0.27
N ASN A 120 -6.60 -6.69 0.30
CA ASN A 120 -5.84 -7.75 -0.40
C ASN A 120 -6.68 -9.01 -0.63
N LYS A 121 -7.65 -9.30 0.24
CA LYS A 121 -8.56 -10.44 0.08
C LYS A 121 -9.48 -10.26 -1.13
N ILE A 122 -9.96 -9.04 -1.39
CA ILE A 122 -10.89 -8.73 -2.48
C ILE A 122 -10.13 -8.40 -3.79
N PHE A 123 -9.09 -7.57 -3.72
CA PHE A 123 -8.35 -7.08 -4.89
C PHE A 123 -7.03 -7.82 -5.14
N GLN A 124 -6.67 -8.78 -4.28
CA GLN A 124 -5.55 -9.72 -4.38
C GLN A 124 -4.15 -9.14 -4.13
N ALA A 125 -3.91 -7.87 -4.35
CA ALA A 125 -2.62 -7.23 -4.10
C ALA A 125 -2.80 -5.75 -3.74
N SER A 126 -1.88 -5.24 -2.91
CA SER A 126 -1.73 -3.84 -2.56
C SER A 126 -0.67 -3.12 -3.39
N HIS A 127 -0.13 -3.80 -4.40
CA HIS A 127 0.90 -3.27 -5.29
C HIS A 127 0.69 -3.75 -6.72
N PHE A 128 1.33 -3.08 -7.68
CA PHE A 128 1.32 -3.49 -9.09
C PHE A 128 2.63 -3.14 -9.79
N CYS A 129 2.95 -3.90 -10.84
CA CYS A 129 3.94 -3.55 -11.85
C CYS A 129 3.29 -3.73 -13.22
N TYR A 130 3.24 -2.65 -14.01
CA TYR A 130 2.53 -2.60 -15.28
C TYR A 130 3.35 -1.86 -16.33
N ASP A 131 3.59 -2.51 -17.47
CA ASP A 131 4.34 -1.92 -18.57
C ASP A 131 3.38 -1.44 -19.66
N TRP A 132 3.51 -0.16 -20.05
CA TRP A 132 2.71 0.43 -21.12
C TRP A 132 3.56 1.33 -22.01
N GLN A 133 3.57 1.05 -23.32
CA GLN A 133 4.30 1.82 -24.35
C GLN A 133 5.72 2.23 -23.94
N GLY A 134 6.50 1.30 -23.36
CA GLY A 134 7.89 1.54 -22.99
C GLY A 134 8.10 2.28 -21.68
N VAL A 135 7.06 2.51 -20.89
CA VAL A 135 7.12 3.05 -19.54
C VAL A 135 6.64 2.02 -18.53
N ARG A 136 7.35 1.85 -17.44
CA ARG A 136 6.98 0.98 -16.33
C ARG A 136 6.28 1.75 -15.24
N PHE A 137 5.09 1.31 -14.86
CA PHE A 137 4.35 1.81 -13.71
C PHE A 137 4.56 0.85 -12.53
N ILE A 138 5.07 1.36 -11.43
CA ILE A 138 5.26 0.61 -10.18
C ILE A 138 4.39 1.28 -9.13
N GLY A 139 3.40 0.55 -8.62
CA GLY A 139 2.53 1.02 -7.56
C GLY A 139 2.78 0.26 -6.27
N CYS A 140 2.81 0.95 -5.14
CA CYS A 140 3.09 0.39 -3.82
C CYS A 140 2.05 0.88 -2.82
N GLY A 141 1.43 -0.04 -2.09
CA GLY A 141 0.51 0.30 -1.00
C GLY A 141 1.22 1.05 0.12
N ALA A 142 0.63 2.13 0.59
CA ALA A 142 1.20 3.03 1.58
C ALA A 142 0.29 3.25 2.79
N GLY A 143 -0.61 2.32 3.05
CA GLY A 143 -1.43 2.37 4.26
C GLY A 143 -0.64 1.82 5.45
N PRO A 144 -0.85 2.35 6.66
CA PRO A 144 -0.27 1.71 7.84
C PRO A 144 -0.82 0.30 7.97
N SER A 145 0.05 -0.66 8.26
CA SER A 145 -0.37 -2.04 8.55
C SER A 145 -1.16 -2.16 9.85
N LEU A 146 -1.12 -1.13 10.67
CA LEU A 146 -1.73 -1.06 12.00
C LEU A 146 -2.81 0.01 12.01
N ARG A 147 -4.00 -0.34 12.52
CA ARG A 147 -5.11 0.61 12.71
C ARG A 147 -4.65 1.82 13.52
N MET A 148 -4.95 3.03 13.03
CA MET A 148 -4.54 4.31 13.63
C MET A 148 -3.01 4.51 13.72
N GLY A 149 -2.25 3.71 12.99
CA GLY A 149 -0.81 3.91 12.88
C GLY A 149 -0.44 5.14 12.06
N PRO A 150 0.77 5.67 12.22
CA PRO A 150 1.26 6.73 11.35
C PRO A 150 1.41 6.23 9.91
N PRO A 151 1.40 7.13 8.91
CA PRO A 151 1.71 6.78 7.53
C PRO A 151 3.04 6.02 7.43
N HIS A 152 2.98 4.85 6.82
CA HIS A 152 4.12 3.94 6.72
C HIS A 152 3.92 2.98 5.54
N ILE A 153 4.94 2.76 4.75
CA ILE A 153 4.93 1.69 3.75
C ILE A 153 5.34 0.39 4.45
N PRO A 154 4.49 -0.63 4.46
CA PRO A 154 4.80 -1.90 5.12
C PRO A 154 6.11 -2.51 4.62
N ARG A 155 6.81 -3.21 5.52
CA ARG A 155 8.12 -3.79 5.18
C ARG A 155 8.06 -4.76 4.01
N GLU A 156 7.02 -5.57 3.91
CA GLU A 156 6.79 -6.46 2.77
C GLU A 156 6.68 -5.69 1.44
N GLU A 157 6.05 -4.51 1.46
CA GLU A 157 5.94 -3.64 0.29
C GLU A 157 7.30 -3.00 -0.07
N ILE A 158 8.10 -2.59 0.93
CA ILE A 158 9.47 -2.10 0.71
C ILE A 158 10.35 -3.19 0.07
N LEU A 159 10.28 -4.42 0.57
CA LEU A 159 11.06 -5.54 0.02
C LEU A 159 10.62 -5.91 -1.40
N TRP A 160 9.31 -5.90 -1.65
CA TRP A 160 8.77 -6.09 -2.99
C TRP A 160 9.22 -4.97 -3.93
N LEU A 161 9.11 -3.70 -3.50
CA LEU A 161 9.55 -2.54 -4.27
C LEU A 161 11.04 -2.62 -4.63
N ASP A 162 11.90 -2.92 -3.66
CA ASP A 162 13.35 -3.10 -3.91
C ASP A 162 13.60 -4.21 -4.94
N SER A 163 12.89 -5.34 -4.82
CA SER A 163 13.00 -6.45 -5.76
C SER A 163 12.59 -6.07 -7.17
N ILE A 164 11.43 -5.43 -7.36
CA ILE A 164 10.93 -5.07 -8.70
C ILE A 164 11.75 -3.94 -9.34
N VAL A 165 12.20 -2.97 -8.53
CA VAL A 165 13.06 -1.89 -9.00
C VAL A 165 14.42 -2.43 -9.41
N ARG A 166 15.03 -3.36 -8.67
CA ARG A 166 16.28 -4.02 -9.07
C ARG A 166 16.14 -4.84 -10.36
N ALA A 167 15.01 -5.49 -10.55
CA ALA A 167 14.71 -6.24 -11.78
C ALA A 167 14.40 -5.34 -12.99
N THR A 168 14.13 -4.05 -12.77
CA THR A 168 13.85 -3.08 -13.83
C THR A 168 15.14 -2.67 -14.53
N PRO A 169 15.22 -2.69 -15.89
CA PRO A 169 16.36 -2.15 -16.63
C PRO A 169 16.62 -0.68 -16.25
N LYS A 170 17.91 -0.28 -16.17
CA LYS A 170 18.28 1.08 -15.69
C LYS A 170 17.71 2.19 -16.57
N GLU A 171 17.63 1.94 -17.86
CA GLU A 171 17.20 2.90 -18.88
C GLU A 171 15.69 2.95 -19.05
N LEU A 172 14.97 1.92 -18.55
CA LEU A 172 13.52 1.87 -18.67
C LEU A 172 12.90 2.98 -17.82
N PRO A 173 12.12 3.90 -18.44
CA PRO A 173 11.43 4.94 -17.70
C PRO A 173 10.44 4.36 -16.70
N VAL A 174 10.42 4.91 -15.49
CA VAL A 174 9.53 4.46 -14.41
C VAL A 174 8.66 5.62 -13.94
N ILE A 175 7.37 5.36 -13.78
CA ILE A 175 6.43 6.20 -13.03
C ILE A 175 6.08 5.43 -11.76
N PHE A 176 6.37 6.03 -10.61
CA PHE A 176 6.06 5.44 -9.32
C PHE A 176 4.75 6.00 -8.78
N VAL A 177 3.92 5.15 -8.18
CA VAL A 177 2.61 5.52 -7.63
C VAL A 177 2.47 4.98 -6.22
N ASN A 178 2.09 5.85 -5.30
CA ASN A 178 1.67 5.46 -3.97
C ASN A 178 0.61 6.45 -3.46
N HIS A 179 -0.02 6.17 -2.32
CA HIS A 179 -1.06 7.08 -1.82
C HIS A 179 -0.48 8.30 -1.11
N PHE A 180 0.50 8.09 -0.22
CA PHE A 180 1.11 9.19 0.54
C PHE A 180 2.20 9.91 -0.27
N PRO A 181 2.33 11.24 -0.18
CA PRO A 181 3.49 11.95 -0.69
C PRO A 181 4.80 11.44 -0.07
N LEU A 182 5.86 11.32 -0.87
CA LEU A 182 7.20 10.94 -0.39
C LEU A 182 7.87 12.13 0.31
N ASN A 183 7.46 12.40 1.52
CA ASN A 183 7.95 13.47 2.38
C ASN A 183 7.93 13.03 3.85
N ARG A 184 8.29 13.93 4.77
CA ARG A 184 8.36 13.67 6.23
C ARG A 184 7.06 13.16 6.87
N ASP A 185 5.91 13.30 6.22
CA ASP A 185 4.63 12.81 6.74
C ASP A 185 4.51 11.29 6.60
N LEU A 186 5.30 10.68 5.71
CA LEU A 186 5.45 9.24 5.56
C LEU A 186 6.71 8.77 6.29
N SER A 187 6.57 7.99 7.35
CA SER A 187 7.67 7.71 8.31
C SER A 187 8.93 7.08 7.69
N ASN A 188 8.80 6.31 6.62
CA ASN A 188 9.92 5.66 5.93
C ASN A 188 10.06 6.10 4.45
N TRP A 189 9.62 7.30 4.11
CA TRP A 189 9.73 7.88 2.76
C TRP A 189 11.13 7.79 2.16
N TYR A 190 12.17 7.93 2.99
CA TYR A 190 13.58 7.91 2.57
C TYR A 190 14.03 6.54 2.07
N GLU A 191 13.49 5.44 2.60
CA GLU A 191 13.78 4.09 2.10
C GLU A 191 13.26 3.92 0.66
N VAL A 192 12.07 4.47 0.39
CA VAL A 192 11.47 4.46 -0.95
C VAL A 192 12.28 5.30 -1.93
N THR A 193 12.60 6.55 -1.56
CA THR A 193 13.39 7.42 -2.44
C THR A 193 14.78 6.85 -2.73
N ASP A 194 15.43 6.20 -1.76
CA ASP A 194 16.72 5.54 -1.96
C ASP A 194 16.63 4.39 -2.97
N ILE A 195 15.56 3.59 -2.91
CA ILE A 195 15.29 2.52 -3.89
C ILE A 195 15.05 3.12 -5.28
N LEU A 196 14.15 4.10 -5.38
CA LEU A 196 13.74 4.73 -6.64
C LEU A 196 14.89 5.42 -7.37
N LYS A 197 15.76 6.13 -6.65
CA LYS A 197 16.95 6.82 -7.20
C LYS A 197 17.94 5.88 -7.90
N THR A 198 17.81 4.57 -7.74
CA THR A 198 18.66 3.59 -8.46
C THR A 198 18.23 3.36 -9.91
N ARG A 199 17.10 3.94 -10.34
CA ARG A 199 16.49 3.77 -11.69
C ARG A 199 16.09 5.10 -12.30
N ASN A 200 15.68 5.06 -13.56
CA ASN A 200 15.20 6.23 -14.31
C ASN A 200 13.74 6.53 -13.94
N VAL A 201 13.52 7.11 -12.76
CA VAL A 201 12.18 7.50 -12.30
C VAL A 201 11.84 8.90 -12.83
N LEU A 202 10.83 8.98 -13.69
CA LEU A 202 10.37 10.21 -14.33
C LEU A 202 9.59 11.12 -13.38
N VAL A 203 8.71 10.51 -12.57
CA VAL A 203 7.84 11.21 -11.63
C VAL A 203 7.28 10.23 -10.59
N THR A 204 6.96 10.75 -9.41
CA THR A 204 6.14 10.05 -8.42
C THR A 204 4.76 10.68 -8.34
N LEU A 205 3.71 9.84 -8.25
CA LEU A 205 2.32 10.25 -8.14
C LEU A 205 1.77 9.86 -6.77
N ALA A 206 1.11 10.79 -6.09
CA ALA A 206 0.49 10.58 -4.80
C ALA A 206 -0.87 11.28 -4.69
N GLY A 207 -1.73 10.79 -3.80
CA GLY A 207 -2.99 11.44 -3.41
C GLY A 207 -2.91 12.10 -2.03
N HIS A 208 -3.86 11.74 -1.16
CA HIS A 208 -3.90 12.05 0.28
C HIS A 208 -4.17 13.51 0.64
N LEU A 209 -3.58 14.46 -0.04
CA LEU A 209 -3.76 15.90 0.27
C LEU A 209 -4.91 16.57 -0.48
N HIS A 210 -5.66 15.82 -1.28
CA HIS A 210 -6.86 16.26 -2.02
C HIS A 210 -6.66 17.48 -2.94
N THR A 211 -5.41 17.84 -3.24
CA THR A 211 -5.09 19.07 -3.98
C THR A 211 -4.02 18.82 -5.02
N ASN A 212 -4.25 19.27 -6.25
CA ASN A 212 -3.25 19.28 -7.32
C ASN A 212 -2.04 20.12 -6.90
N ARG A 213 -0.87 19.48 -6.77
CA ARG A 213 0.36 20.14 -6.35
C ARG A 213 1.58 19.41 -6.90
N ALA A 214 2.56 20.14 -7.39
CA ALA A 214 3.88 19.62 -7.72
C ALA A 214 4.87 19.90 -6.57
N TYR A 215 5.80 18.98 -6.35
CA TYR A 215 6.87 19.14 -5.37
C TYR A 215 8.11 18.35 -5.81
N ASP A 216 9.19 18.45 -5.05
CA ASP A 216 10.40 17.67 -5.27
C ASP A 216 10.56 16.62 -4.15
N ALA A 217 10.67 15.34 -4.52
CA ALA A 217 10.91 14.25 -3.58
C ALA A 217 12.40 13.89 -3.56
N GLU A 218 13.23 14.72 -2.93
CA GLU A 218 14.69 14.58 -2.89
C GLU A 218 15.36 14.43 -4.28
N GLY A 219 14.95 15.26 -5.22
CA GLY A 219 15.48 15.26 -6.58
C GLY A 219 14.66 14.42 -7.56
N ILE A 220 13.58 13.78 -7.15
CA ILE A 220 12.61 13.12 -8.04
C ILE A 220 11.41 14.06 -8.21
N PRO A 221 11.01 14.42 -9.45
CA PRO A 221 9.78 15.15 -9.68
C PRO A 221 8.59 14.43 -9.07
N ALA A 222 7.75 15.15 -8.35
CA ALA A 222 6.65 14.55 -7.60
C ALA A 222 5.37 15.37 -7.75
N VAL A 223 4.24 14.68 -7.84
CA VAL A 223 2.94 15.28 -8.09
C VAL A 223 1.91 14.66 -7.16
N ILE A 224 1.16 15.54 -6.49
CA ILE A 224 -0.02 15.17 -5.71
C ILE A 224 -1.24 15.46 -6.55
N GLY A 225 -2.16 14.50 -6.64
CA GLY A 225 -3.42 14.62 -7.36
C GLY A 225 -4.54 15.19 -6.48
N ARG A 226 -5.52 15.81 -7.15
CA ARG A 226 -6.75 16.20 -6.50
C ARG A 226 -7.54 14.97 -6.03
N SER A 227 -8.38 15.16 -5.01
CA SER A 227 -9.48 14.23 -4.71
C SER A 227 -10.47 14.15 -5.86
N SER A 228 -11.09 12.99 -6.03
CA SER A 228 -12.21 12.79 -6.96
C SER A 228 -13.50 13.45 -6.47
N LEU A 229 -13.56 13.83 -5.19
CA LEU A 229 -14.71 14.49 -4.59
C LEU A 229 -14.99 15.89 -5.20
N ARG A 230 -16.21 16.34 -5.03
CA ARG A 230 -16.62 17.70 -5.38
C ARG A 230 -15.89 18.72 -4.50
N ARG A 231 -15.46 19.79 -5.11
CA ARG A 231 -14.80 20.91 -4.44
C ARG A 231 -15.62 22.19 -4.67
N GLU A 232 -15.12 23.06 -5.55
CA GLU A 232 -15.86 24.25 -6.00
C GLU A 232 -16.82 23.94 -7.15
N ASP A 233 -16.60 22.79 -7.82
CA ASP A 233 -17.42 22.35 -8.93
C ASP A 233 -18.65 21.57 -8.43
N PRO A 234 -19.77 21.61 -9.18
CA PRO A 234 -20.99 20.89 -8.81
C PRO A 234 -20.88 19.37 -8.95
N ILE A 235 -19.82 18.89 -9.57
CA ILE A 235 -19.51 17.48 -9.79
C ILE A 235 -18.02 17.22 -9.52
N GLY A 236 -17.64 15.98 -9.22
CA GLY A 236 -16.25 15.58 -9.00
C GLY A 236 -15.38 15.67 -10.24
N GLY A 237 -14.14 15.25 -10.11
CA GLY A 237 -13.18 15.26 -11.21
C GLY A 237 -11.95 14.41 -10.94
N TYR A 238 -11.10 14.33 -11.95
CA TYR A 238 -9.86 13.56 -11.91
C TYR A 238 -8.78 14.23 -12.76
N ASN A 239 -7.56 13.72 -12.73
CA ASN A 239 -6.50 14.20 -13.60
C ASN A 239 -6.42 13.35 -14.89
N LEU A 240 -6.26 13.99 -16.04
CA LEU A 240 -5.76 13.38 -17.26
C LEU A 240 -4.26 13.61 -17.33
N VAL A 241 -3.49 12.54 -17.46
CA VAL A 241 -2.03 12.58 -17.48
C VAL A 241 -1.57 12.07 -18.83
N THR A 242 -0.96 12.95 -19.62
CA THR A 242 -0.41 12.61 -20.94
C THR A 242 1.10 12.50 -20.85
N VAL A 243 1.63 11.33 -21.22
CA VAL A 243 3.06 11.05 -21.28
C VAL A 243 3.50 11.14 -22.74
N ASN A 244 4.49 11.99 -23.01
CA ASN A 244 5.15 12.14 -24.29
C ASN A 244 6.65 11.88 -24.15
N GLU A 245 7.39 11.87 -25.27
CA GLU A 245 8.84 11.66 -25.29
C GLU A 245 9.64 12.66 -24.43
N ASP A 246 9.13 13.89 -24.29
CA ASP A 246 9.83 15.03 -23.66
C ASP A 246 9.14 15.57 -22.42
N SER A 247 7.93 15.11 -22.12
CA SER A 247 7.13 15.69 -21.04
C SER A 247 6.01 14.79 -20.53
N ILE A 248 5.63 15.02 -19.28
CA ILE A 248 4.41 14.51 -18.67
C ILE A 248 3.53 15.69 -18.31
N THR A 249 2.34 15.75 -18.91
CA THR A 249 1.39 16.87 -18.76
C THR A 249 0.21 16.46 -17.90
N PHE A 250 -0.18 17.30 -16.96
CA PHE A 250 -1.28 17.09 -16.03
C PHE A 250 -2.38 18.09 -16.26
N CYS A 251 -3.57 17.62 -16.62
CA CYS A 251 -4.77 18.41 -16.82
C CYS A 251 -5.88 17.95 -15.88
N GLU A 252 -6.61 18.87 -15.31
CA GLU A 252 -7.79 18.56 -14.52
C GLU A 252 -8.99 18.29 -15.44
N ARG A 253 -9.67 17.17 -15.24
CA ARG A 253 -10.90 16.80 -15.91
C ARG A 253 -12.07 16.93 -14.94
N ILE A 254 -13.03 17.80 -15.23
CA ILE A 254 -14.33 17.84 -14.56
C ILE A 254 -15.25 16.88 -15.30
N ILE A 255 -15.82 15.94 -14.57
CA ILE A 255 -16.56 14.78 -15.11
C ILE A 255 -17.58 15.26 -16.14
N GLN A 256 -17.54 14.68 -17.36
CA GLN A 256 -18.47 14.92 -18.47
C GLN A 256 -18.63 16.41 -18.86
N THR A 257 -17.77 17.30 -18.33
CA THR A 257 -17.92 18.75 -18.54
C THR A 257 -16.75 19.27 -19.38
N GLU A 258 -15.56 19.43 -18.80
CA GLU A 258 -14.41 20.04 -19.47
C GLU A 258 -13.09 19.42 -19.04
N THR A 259 -12.09 19.54 -19.88
CA THR A 259 -10.69 19.35 -19.50
C THR A 259 -10.03 20.72 -19.43
N ARG A 260 -9.58 21.10 -18.24
CA ARG A 260 -8.94 22.39 -17.98
C ARG A 260 -7.53 22.42 -18.59
N PRO A 261 -6.96 23.59 -18.84
CA PRO A 261 -5.57 23.72 -19.27
C PRO A 261 -4.61 22.98 -18.33
N ALA A 262 -3.43 22.62 -18.86
CA ALA A 262 -2.42 21.96 -18.07
C ALA A 262 -2.01 22.82 -16.86
N TRP A 263 -2.16 22.27 -15.67
CA TRP A 263 -1.76 22.92 -14.43
C TRP A 263 -0.33 22.56 -14.01
N ASN A 264 0.23 21.45 -14.55
CA ASN A 264 1.62 21.07 -14.34
C ASN A 264 2.18 20.35 -15.57
N VAL A 265 3.49 20.53 -15.81
CA VAL A 265 4.26 19.84 -16.85
C VAL A 265 5.62 19.46 -16.30
N VAL A 266 5.89 18.14 -16.25
CA VAL A 266 7.22 17.62 -15.94
C VAL A 266 7.99 17.42 -17.23
N ARG A 267 9.13 18.12 -17.41
CA ARG A 267 10.03 18.00 -18.58
C ARG A 267 10.99 16.85 -18.39
N LEU A 268 11.11 15.95 -19.39
CA LEU A 268 11.93 14.74 -19.32
C LEU A 268 13.34 14.91 -19.92
N ASN A 269 13.54 15.95 -20.74
CA ASN A 269 14.79 16.17 -21.49
C ASN A 269 15.77 17.16 -20.84
N ALA A 270 15.51 17.58 -19.61
CA ALA A 270 16.49 18.41 -18.89
C ALA A 270 17.62 17.52 -18.37
N THR A 271 18.78 17.58 -19.00
CA THR A 271 20.07 17.16 -18.44
C THR A 271 20.23 17.83 -17.08
N ALA A 272 20.25 17.05 -16.03
CA ALA A 272 20.11 17.43 -14.64
C ALA A 272 18.71 17.99 -14.31
N ILE A 273 18.05 17.36 -13.37
CA ILE A 273 16.96 17.96 -12.59
C ILE A 273 17.59 19.18 -11.88
N ALA A 274 17.81 20.25 -12.65
CA ALA A 274 18.04 21.56 -12.09
C ALA A 274 16.71 21.91 -11.46
N SER A 275 16.68 21.90 -10.12
CA SER A 275 15.62 22.38 -9.25
C SER A 275 14.51 23.09 -10.05
N SER A 276 13.39 22.42 -10.24
CA SER A 276 12.20 23.07 -10.81
C SER A 276 11.92 24.26 -9.90
N ASN A 277 12.24 25.47 -10.39
CA ASN A 277 11.81 26.69 -9.75
C ASN A 277 10.29 26.76 -9.90
N ILE A 278 9.56 26.10 -9.00
CA ILE A 278 8.13 26.30 -8.85
C ILE A 278 7.99 27.68 -8.18
N PRO A 279 7.43 28.68 -8.87
CA PRO A 279 7.27 29.99 -8.27
C PRO A 279 6.40 29.89 -7.02
N GLY A 280 6.92 30.30 -5.87
CA GLY A 280 6.19 30.35 -4.60
C GLY A 280 6.45 29.25 -3.61
N GLU A 281 7.15 28.20 -3.94
CA GLU A 281 7.60 27.21 -2.96
C GLU A 281 8.84 27.72 -2.24
N LYS A 282 8.72 28.06 -0.95
CA LYS A 282 9.89 28.13 -0.09
C LYS A 282 10.56 26.79 -0.16
N LYS A 283 11.83 26.74 -0.57
CA LYS A 283 12.68 25.55 -0.43
C LYS A 283 12.70 25.15 1.04
N ASP A 284 11.71 24.38 1.47
CA ASP A 284 11.80 23.61 2.70
C ASP A 284 12.69 22.41 2.38
N THR A 285 13.97 22.74 2.14
CA THR A 285 14.97 21.86 1.55
C THR A 285 15.54 20.87 2.56
N VAL A 286 14.95 20.75 3.72
CA VAL A 286 15.44 19.83 4.73
C VAL A 286 14.43 18.70 4.91
N TYR A 287 14.50 17.72 4.02
CA TYR A 287 13.97 16.40 4.29
C TYR A 287 14.77 15.83 5.47
N TYR A 288 14.19 15.89 6.66
CA TYR A 288 14.84 15.33 7.84
C TYR A 288 14.81 13.81 7.74
N ARG A 289 15.94 13.25 7.32
CA ARG A 289 16.19 11.82 7.48
C ARG A 289 16.41 11.52 8.96
N PRO A 290 16.00 10.33 9.45
CA PRO A 290 16.30 9.94 10.82
C PRO A 290 17.80 10.06 11.10
N ASP A 291 18.14 10.79 12.15
CA ASP A 291 19.52 10.93 12.63
C ASP A 291 19.69 10.09 13.90
N PHE A 292 20.49 9.03 13.77
CA PHE A 292 20.81 8.13 14.88
C PHE A 292 22.16 8.45 15.54
N SER A 293 22.78 9.59 15.23
CA SER A 293 24.08 10.01 15.79
C SER A 293 24.07 10.09 17.32
N ILE A 294 22.91 10.37 17.91
CA ILE A 294 22.70 10.37 19.37
C ILE A 294 23.13 9.03 20.01
N ASN A 295 23.07 7.92 19.28
CA ASN A 295 23.45 6.61 19.82
C ASN A 295 24.93 6.56 20.21
N SER A 296 25.79 7.39 19.57
CA SER A 296 27.21 7.51 19.91
C SER A 296 27.48 8.10 21.30
N THR A 297 26.48 8.82 21.88
CA THR A 297 26.59 9.40 23.22
C THR A 297 26.41 8.35 24.34
N TYR A 298 25.97 7.13 23.97
CA TYR A 298 25.73 6.03 24.91
C TYR A 298 26.61 4.80 24.60
N PRO A 299 27.96 4.91 24.77
CA PRO A 299 28.90 3.85 24.35
C PRO A 299 28.74 2.55 25.15
N ALA A 300 28.06 2.58 26.31
CA ALA A 300 27.75 1.39 27.09
C ALA A 300 26.58 0.57 26.51
N VAL A 301 25.75 1.18 25.67
CA VAL A 301 24.66 0.48 24.96
C VAL A 301 25.24 -0.13 23.73
N ARG A 302 25.09 -1.45 23.58
CA ARG A 302 25.58 -2.20 22.42
C ARG A 302 24.56 -3.22 21.97
N GLU A 303 24.46 -3.40 20.67
CA GLU A 303 23.67 -4.48 20.05
C GLU A 303 24.32 -5.84 20.41
N VAL A 304 23.55 -6.75 20.96
CA VAL A 304 23.99 -8.13 21.26
C VAL A 304 23.71 -9.04 20.08
N TRP A 305 22.50 -8.92 19.52
CA TRP A 305 22.08 -9.58 18.29
C TRP A 305 20.95 -8.79 17.65
N LYS A 306 20.68 -9.05 16.37
CA LYS A 306 19.64 -8.42 15.58
C LYS A 306 18.97 -9.43 14.67
N GLN A 307 17.65 -9.49 14.73
CA GLN A 307 16.83 -10.26 13.80
C GLN A 307 16.16 -9.30 12.81
N LYS A 308 16.28 -9.61 11.51
CA LYS A 308 15.53 -8.91 10.46
C LYS A 308 14.36 -9.79 10.04
N ASP A 309 13.15 -9.26 10.15
CA ASP A 309 11.94 -9.92 9.66
C ASP A 309 11.64 -9.49 8.22
N VAL A 310 10.82 -10.26 7.52
CA VAL A 310 10.37 -9.97 6.15
C VAL A 310 9.08 -9.14 6.13
N THR A 311 8.42 -9.00 7.27
CA THR A 311 7.21 -8.18 7.46
C THR A 311 7.36 -7.31 8.70
N ASP A 312 6.38 -6.46 8.97
CA ASP A 312 6.40 -5.58 10.14
C ASP A 312 6.20 -6.36 11.44
N VAL A 313 6.90 -5.92 12.48
CA VAL A 313 6.69 -6.33 13.87
C VAL A 313 5.89 -5.21 14.54
N ALA A 314 4.58 -5.40 14.67
CA ALA A 314 3.64 -4.36 15.09
C ALA A 314 3.45 -4.25 16.60
N SER A 315 4.11 -5.10 17.38
CA SER A 315 4.00 -5.13 18.85
C SER A 315 5.34 -5.39 19.50
N GLN A 316 5.40 -5.15 20.80
CA GLN A 316 6.55 -5.59 21.59
C GLN A 316 6.63 -7.11 21.65
N GLY A 317 7.83 -7.64 21.78
CA GLY A 317 8.04 -9.05 22.14
C GLY A 317 7.88 -9.26 23.64
N SER A 318 7.66 -10.52 24.02
CA SER A 318 7.60 -10.97 25.42
C SER A 318 8.80 -11.86 25.74
N ILE A 319 9.33 -11.76 26.96
CA ILE A 319 10.48 -12.52 27.40
C ILE A 319 10.16 -13.29 28.67
N ASP A 320 10.62 -14.55 28.75
CA ASP A 320 10.58 -15.36 29.95
C ASP A 320 11.83 -16.28 30.01
N GLY A 321 12.73 -15.93 30.93
CA GLY A 321 14.03 -16.58 31.02
C GLY A 321 14.88 -16.38 29.76
N GLU A 322 15.22 -17.47 29.09
CA GLU A 322 16.02 -17.46 27.85
C GLU A 322 15.17 -17.44 26.57
N LEU A 323 13.85 -17.38 26.70
CA LEU A 323 12.94 -17.39 25.56
C LEU A 323 12.39 -15.99 25.30
N TYR A 324 12.68 -15.44 24.11
CA TYR A 324 12.10 -14.21 23.59
C TYR A 324 11.09 -14.56 22.48
N ILE A 325 9.87 -14.06 22.60
CA ILE A 325 8.81 -14.35 21.63
C ILE A 325 8.28 -13.05 21.07
N TYR A 326 8.20 -12.97 19.74
CA TYR A 326 7.56 -11.86 19.03
C TYR A 326 6.62 -12.39 17.93
N THR A 327 5.80 -11.50 17.43
CA THR A 327 4.82 -11.76 16.37
C THR A 327 4.96 -10.74 15.25
N ASN A 328 4.52 -11.10 14.05
CA ASN A 328 4.63 -10.22 12.89
C ASN A 328 3.33 -10.14 12.07
N THR A 329 3.30 -9.21 11.10
CA THR A 329 2.15 -8.98 10.22
C THR A 329 1.98 -10.04 9.12
N ALA A 330 2.89 -11.01 9.00
CA ALA A 330 2.66 -12.22 8.21
C ALA A 330 1.84 -13.30 8.96
N GLY A 331 1.50 -13.04 10.23
CA GLY A 331 0.80 -14.02 11.08
C GLY A 331 1.72 -15.05 11.69
N MET A 332 3.02 -14.79 11.76
CA MET A 332 4.01 -15.70 12.37
C MET A 332 4.27 -15.34 13.81
N VAL A 333 4.42 -16.37 14.62
CA VAL A 333 4.96 -16.32 15.99
C VAL A 333 6.36 -16.87 15.95
N HIS A 334 7.33 -16.11 16.41
CA HIS A 334 8.73 -16.48 16.46
C HIS A 334 9.20 -16.57 17.91
N ALA A 335 9.73 -17.71 18.29
CA ALA A 335 10.42 -17.89 19.57
C ALA A 335 11.92 -18.01 19.33
N LEU A 336 12.67 -17.14 19.95
CA LEU A 336 14.12 -17.03 19.82
C LEU A 336 14.79 -17.26 21.17
N ASN A 337 16.03 -17.75 21.14
CA ASN A 337 16.90 -17.71 22.29
C ASN A 337 17.28 -16.25 22.58
N ALA A 338 16.92 -15.74 23.75
CA ALA A 338 17.13 -14.34 24.12
C ALA A 338 18.61 -13.93 24.21
N ARG A 339 19.56 -14.87 24.34
CA ARG A 339 20.99 -14.59 24.45
C ARG A 339 21.67 -14.38 23.11
N ASN A 340 21.24 -15.13 22.07
CA ASN A 340 21.94 -15.17 20.79
C ASN A 340 21.05 -14.93 19.56
N GLY A 341 19.71 -14.81 19.74
CA GLY A 341 18.76 -14.60 18.65
C GLY A 341 18.46 -15.82 17.79
N GLU A 342 18.97 -17.01 18.12
CA GLU A 342 18.68 -18.23 17.37
C GLU A 342 17.21 -18.64 17.49
N THR A 343 16.64 -19.11 16.38
CA THR A 343 15.24 -19.59 16.36
C THR A 343 15.11 -20.90 17.14
N VAL A 344 14.20 -20.90 18.12
CA VAL A 344 13.84 -22.10 18.88
C VAL A 344 12.68 -22.82 18.21
N TRP A 345 11.61 -22.08 17.88
CA TRP A 345 10.48 -22.57 17.11
C TRP A 345 9.73 -21.41 16.44
N THR A 346 8.90 -21.77 15.47
CA THR A 346 7.97 -20.84 14.81
C THR A 346 6.58 -21.46 14.72
N TYR A 347 5.55 -20.61 14.65
CA TYR A 347 4.17 -21.04 14.46
C TYR A 347 3.45 -20.07 13.55
N ALA A 348 2.65 -20.57 12.62
CA ALA A 348 1.85 -19.75 11.71
C ALA A 348 0.38 -19.74 12.14
N THR A 349 -0.21 -18.55 12.26
CA THR A 349 -1.67 -18.33 12.32
C THR A 349 -2.24 -18.21 10.92
N GLY A 350 -3.54 -17.97 10.80
CA GLY A 350 -4.21 -17.82 9.49
C GLY A 350 -4.17 -16.40 8.93
N ASN A 351 -3.72 -15.38 9.70
CA ASN A 351 -3.74 -13.98 9.31
C ASN A 351 -2.81 -13.14 10.18
N LYS A 352 -2.71 -11.82 9.90
CA LYS A 352 -1.87 -10.84 10.59
C LYS A 352 -2.00 -10.92 12.11
N ILE A 353 -0.90 -10.66 12.81
CA ILE A 353 -0.85 -10.52 14.26
C ILE A 353 -0.34 -9.12 14.59
N PHE A 354 -1.14 -8.36 15.32
CA PHE A 354 -0.81 -7.01 15.81
C PHE A 354 -0.55 -6.98 17.31
N SER A 355 -0.80 -8.10 17.99
CA SER A 355 -0.73 -8.22 19.43
C SER A 355 0.60 -8.76 19.91
N ALA A 356 1.05 -8.29 21.08
CA ALA A 356 2.14 -8.95 21.82
C ALA A 356 1.69 -10.30 22.35
N PRO A 357 2.54 -11.33 22.31
CA PRO A 357 2.23 -12.62 22.92
C PRO A 357 2.23 -12.53 24.44
N PHE A 358 1.38 -13.31 25.11
CA PHE A 358 1.41 -13.46 26.57
C PHE A 358 2.03 -14.82 26.93
N ILE A 359 3.03 -14.81 27.82
CA ILE A 359 3.73 -16.01 28.25
C ILE A 359 3.28 -16.40 29.65
N THR A 360 2.85 -17.65 29.79
CA THR A 360 2.61 -18.30 31.10
C THR A 360 3.73 -19.26 31.42
N SER A 361 3.62 -20.02 32.52
CA SER A 361 4.58 -21.07 32.85
C SER A 361 4.68 -22.16 31.79
N GLN A 362 3.58 -22.45 31.05
CA GLN A 362 3.51 -23.60 30.11
C GLN A 362 3.09 -23.20 28.71
N LEU A 363 2.37 -22.05 28.54
CA LEU A 363 1.77 -21.67 27.32
C LEU A 363 2.24 -20.29 26.84
N VAL A 364 2.19 -20.11 25.51
CA VAL A 364 2.22 -18.82 24.84
C VAL A 364 0.84 -18.59 24.25
N VAL A 365 0.19 -17.50 24.65
CA VAL A 365 -1.13 -17.13 24.17
C VAL A 365 -0.98 -15.99 23.16
N VAL A 366 -1.54 -16.16 21.97
CA VAL A 366 -1.49 -15.20 20.86
C VAL A 366 -2.89 -14.98 20.31
N THR A 367 -3.19 -13.75 19.95
CA THR A 367 -4.43 -13.37 19.28
C THR A 367 -4.11 -12.92 17.85
N SER A 368 -4.98 -13.26 16.89
CA SER A 368 -4.74 -13.03 15.47
C SER A 368 -5.96 -12.47 14.75
N CYS A 369 -5.74 -11.78 13.65
CA CYS A 369 -6.79 -11.32 12.73
C CYS A 369 -7.49 -12.48 11.99
N ASP A 370 -7.05 -13.73 12.17
CA ASP A 370 -7.77 -14.92 11.71
C ASP A 370 -9.02 -15.24 12.56
N GLY A 371 -9.26 -14.45 13.61
CA GLY A 371 -10.40 -14.62 14.53
C GLY A 371 -10.16 -15.63 15.64
N PHE A 372 -8.94 -16.14 15.81
CA PHE A 372 -8.64 -17.13 16.83
C PHE A 372 -7.73 -16.58 17.94
N ILE A 373 -7.99 -17.07 19.15
CA ILE A 373 -7.02 -17.11 20.23
C ILE A 373 -6.26 -18.43 20.10
N HIS A 374 -4.93 -18.38 19.99
CA HIS A 374 -4.06 -19.53 19.90
C HIS A 374 -3.29 -19.72 21.20
N ALA A 375 -3.37 -20.89 21.81
CA ALA A 375 -2.51 -21.27 22.93
C ALA A 375 -1.51 -22.32 22.48
N LEU A 376 -0.24 -21.97 22.54
CA LEU A 376 0.86 -22.78 22.05
C LEU A 376 1.65 -23.35 23.23
N ASP A 377 2.19 -24.55 23.08
CA ASP A 377 3.18 -25.07 23.99
C ASP A 377 4.42 -24.17 24.02
N LYS A 378 4.81 -23.72 25.21
CA LYS A 378 5.92 -22.78 25.37
C LYS A 378 7.25 -23.30 24.86
N LYS A 379 7.49 -24.60 25.00
CA LYS A 379 8.77 -25.21 24.63
C LYS A 379 8.86 -25.61 23.17
N GLN A 380 7.73 -26.05 22.59
CA GLN A 380 7.69 -26.67 21.27
C GLN A 380 7.00 -25.81 20.20
N GLY A 381 6.24 -24.77 20.60
CA GLY A 381 5.45 -23.95 19.69
C GLY A 381 4.23 -24.66 19.08
N SER A 382 3.95 -25.91 19.45
CA SER A 382 2.78 -26.62 18.93
C SER A 382 1.49 -26.13 19.56
N ALA A 383 0.42 -26.05 18.76
CA ALA A 383 -0.89 -25.62 19.27
C ALA A 383 -1.43 -26.63 20.31
N ARG A 384 -1.74 -26.16 21.50
CA ARG A 384 -2.45 -26.89 22.54
C ARG A 384 -3.94 -26.79 22.38
N TRP A 385 -4.42 -25.57 22.10
CA TRP A 385 -5.82 -25.32 21.77
C TRP A 385 -5.94 -24.03 20.97
N LYS A 386 -7.11 -23.88 20.29
CA LYS A 386 -7.54 -22.65 19.60
C LYS A 386 -8.98 -22.39 19.97
N PHE A 387 -9.33 -21.10 20.10
CA PHE A 387 -10.69 -20.66 20.36
C PHE A 387 -11.11 -19.65 19.30
N ASN A 388 -12.19 -19.94 18.58
CA ASN A 388 -12.76 -19.03 17.57
C ASN A 388 -13.61 -17.95 18.25
N THR A 389 -13.38 -16.70 17.89
CA THR A 389 -14.15 -15.54 18.40
C THR A 389 -15.07 -14.93 17.33
N ASP A 390 -15.07 -15.50 16.12
CA ASP A 390 -15.78 -15.02 14.93
C ASP A 390 -15.39 -13.63 14.42
N TYR A 391 -14.46 -12.94 15.10
CA TYR A 391 -14.00 -11.60 14.76
C TYR A 391 -12.47 -11.50 14.81
N PRO A 392 -11.85 -10.65 13.95
CA PRO A 392 -10.44 -10.36 14.03
C PRO A 392 -10.06 -9.80 15.41
N ILE A 393 -8.91 -10.25 15.93
CA ILE A 393 -8.40 -9.80 17.23
C ILE A 393 -7.09 -9.05 17.02
N VAL A 394 -7.08 -7.77 17.37
CA VAL A 394 -5.89 -6.91 17.31
C VAL A 394 -5.32 -6.60 18.70
N ALA A 395 -6.09 -6.86 19.76
CA ALA A 395 -5.72 -6.58 21.14
C ALA A 395 -4.80 -7.68 21.70
N CYS A 396 -3.87 -7.28 22.57
CA CYS A 396 -3.01 -8.21 23.30
C CYS A 396 -3.86 -9.04 24.26
N PRO A 397 -3.61 -10.36 24.36
CA PRO A 397 -4.25 -11.19 25.37
C PRO A 397 -3.63 -10.94 26.75
N THR A 398 -4.43 -11.13 27.78
CA THR A 398 -3.98 -11.16 29.18
C THR A 398 -4.45 -12.45 29.80
N VAL A 399 -3.62 -13.12 30.58
CA VAL A 399 -3.98 -14.35 31.28
C VAL A 399 -3.92 -14.12 32.80
N ALA A 400 -5.04 -14.37 33.46
CA ALA A 400 -5.14 -14.27 34.91
C ALA A 400 -6.11 -15.32 35.46
N ASN A 401 -5.79 -15.92 36.58
CA ASN A 401 -6.62 -16.91 37.27
C ASN A 401 -7.13 -18.05 36.37
N GLY A 402 -6.29 -18.53 35.43
CA GLY A 402 -6.65 -19.58 34.49
C GLY A 402 -7.54 -19.15 33.32
N ASN A 403 -7.89 -17.86 33.21
CA ASN A 403 -8.71 -17.30 32.15
C ASN A 403 -7.88 -16.45 31.19
N VAL A 404 -8.30 -16.40 29.92
CA VAL A 404 -7.76 -15.49 28.91
C VAL A 404 -8.74 -14.34 28.70
N TYR A 405 -8.23 -13.13 28.73
CA TYR A 405 -8.96 -11.89 28.49
C TYR A 405 -8.40 -11.21 27.24
N THR A 406 -9.27 -10.78 26.33
CA THR A 406 -8.91 -9.99 25.14
C THR A 406 -10.09 -9.13 24.70
N CYS A 407 -9.80 -8.07 23.93
CA CYS A 407 -10.83 -7.25 23.29
C CYS A 407 -10.98 -7.66 21.83
N LEU A 408 -12.20 -7.76 21.36
CA LEU A 408 -12.50 -8.02 19.95
C LEU A 408 -12.62 -6.69 19.20
N LEU A 409 -12.27 -6.72 17.92
CA LEU A 409 -12.49 -5.59 17.03
C LEU A 409 -13.97 -5.59 16.61
N TYR A 410 -14.79 -4.82 17.29
CA TYR A 410 -16.16 -4.59 16.88
C TYR A 410 -16.25 -3.35 15.99
N THR A 411 -16.91 -3.47 14.86
CA THR A 411 -17.37 -2.36 14.05
C THR A 411 -18.74 -1.89 14.52
N SER A 412 -18.86 -1.53 15.78
CA SER A 412 -19.98 -0.70 16.17
C SER A 412 -19.61 0.73 15.87
N PRO A 413 -20.35 1.45 14.99
CA PRO A 413 -20.06 2.86 14.77
C PRO A 413 -20.13 3.57 16.12
N SER A 414 -19.03 4.22 16.48
CA SER A 414 -19.00 5.10 17.65
C SER A 414 -20.11 6.14 17.49
N PRO A 415 -20.76 6.60 18.57
CA PRO A 415 -21.66 7.75 18.49
C PRO A 415 -21.00 8.99 17.86
N ARG A 416 -19.67 9.08 17.87
CA ARG A 416 -18.93 10.13 17.16
C ARG A 416 -18.92 9.94 15.64
N ASP A 417 -19.02 8.72 15.15
CA ASP A 417 -19.02 8.40 13.71
C ASP A 417 -20.40 8.66 13.07
N ARG A 418 -21.42 8.98 13.87
CA ARG A 418 -22.77 9.34 13.42
C ARG A 418 -23.04 10.83 13.33
N SER A 419 -22.06 11.67 13.65
CA SER A 419 -22.20 13.13 13.74
C SER A 419 -21.44 13.89 12.66
N LEU A 420 -21.29 13.28 11.47
CA LEU A 420 -20.82 13.98 10.26
C LEU A 420 -21.96 14.09 9.27
#